data_ef188a8f7fb7529a8147e6d0c46fd187
#
_entry.id   ef188a8f7fb7529a8147e6d0c46fd187
#
_cell.length_a   1.000
_cell.length_b   1.000
_cell.length_c   1.000
_cell.angle_alpha   90.00
_cell.angle_beta   90.00
_cell.angle_gamma   90.00
#
_symmetry.space_group_name_H-M   'P 1'
#
loop_
_entity.id
_entity.type
_entity.pdbx_description
1 polymer ?
#
loop_
_entity_poly.entity_id
_entity_poly.type
_entity_poly.pdbx_seq_one_letter_code
_entity_poly.pdbx_strand_id
1 'polypeptide(L)'
;MMRVTFVVVVVSLFASSAFAQNAVHGKQVYTDSKCGVCHSIGGEGNKKGPLDDVGAKLTAADIRAWIVSAPDMAAKAKADRKPPMKAYTDLPKEDLDDLVAYLQTLKKK
;
A
#
# COMPACT_ATOMS: atom_id res chain seq x y z
N MET A 1 -52.86 -22.81 -19.27
CA MET A 1 -51.45 -22.71 -19.72
C MET A 1 -50.75 -21.70 -18.85
N MET A 2 -49.89 -22.17 -17.97
CA MET A 2 -49.06 -21.30 -17.13
C MET A 2 -47.78 -20.95 -17.90
N ARG A 3 -47.58 -19.67 -18.22
CA ARG A 3 -46.30 -19.19 -18.72
C ARG A 3 -45.39 -18.92 -17.52
N VAL A 4 -44.39 -19.76 -17.34
CA VAL A 4 -43.33 -19.54 -16.34
C VAL A 4 -42.33 -18.57 -16.98
N THR A 5 -42.34 -17.33 -16.52
CA THR A 5 -41.33 -16.36 -16.90
C THR A 5 -40.11 -16.58 -16.01
N PHE A 6 -39.05 -17.13 -16.57
CA PHE A 6 -37.75 -17.20 -15.88
C PHE A 6 -37.14 -15.81 -15.83
N VAL A 7 -37.14 -15.21 -14.67
CA VAL A 7 -36.37 -14.00 -14.41
C VAL A 7 -34.94 -14.44 -14.18
N VAL A 8 -34.06 -14.23 -15.14
CA VAL A 8 -32.63 -14.42 -14.99
C VAL A 8 -32.13 -13.21 -14.21
N VAL A 9 -31.87 -13.40 -12.90
CA VAL A 9 -31.20 -12.40 -12.09
C VAL A 9 -29.71 -12.50 -12.40
N VAL A 10 -29.22 -11.57 -13.20
CA VAL A 10 -27.77 -11.41 -13.43
C VAL A 10 -27.19 -10.72 -12.21
N VAL A 11 -26.61 -11.49 -11.31
CA VAL A 11 -25.85 -10.95 -10.18
C VAL A 11 -24.47 -10.56 -10.71
N SER A 12 -24.29 -9.30 -11.03
CA SER A 12 -22.99 -8.77 -11.41
C SER A 12 -22.13 -8.62 -10.15
N LEU A 13 -21.14 -9.47 -9.99
CA LEU A 13 -20.16 -9.40 -8.91
C LEU A 13 -19.13 -8.31 -9.20
N PHE A 14 -19.32 -7.13 -8.65
CA PHE A 14 -18.35 -6.02 -8.69
C PHE A 14 -17.35 -6.11 -7.53
N ALA A 15 -16.63 -7.25 -7.39
CA ALA A 15 -15.71 -7.45 -6.27
C ALA A 15 -14.32 -6.82 -6.45
N SER A 16 -13.95 -6.36 -7.67
CA SER A 16 -12.59 -5.91 -7.99
C SER A 16 -12.36 -4.40 -7.88
N SER A 17 -13.40 -3.57 -7.86
CA SER A 17 -13.26 -2.11 -7.88
C SER A 17 -12.77 -1.50 -6.57
N ALA A 18 -13.07 -2.11 -5.41
CA ALA A 18 -12.66 -1.60 -4.10
C ALA A 18 -11.14 -1.66 -3.90
N PHE A 19 -10.48 -2.72 -4.36
CA PHE A 19 -9.02 -2.87 -4.26
C PHE A 19 -8.27 -1.85 -5.12
N ALA A 20 -8.74 -1.60 -6.35
CA ALA A 20 -8.14 -0.62 -7.24
C ALA A 20 -8.26 0.81 -6.68
N GLN A 21 -9.42 1.18 -6.09
CA GLN A 21 -9.62 2.48 -5.47
C GLN A 21 -8.74 2.69 -4.24
N ASN A 22 -8.61 1.68 -3.39
CA ASN A 22 -7.76 1.74 -2.21
C ASN A 22 -6.29 1.94 -2.58
N ALA A 23 -5.79 1.25 -3.60
CA ALA A 23 -4.43 1.41 -4.09
C ALA A 23 -4.21 2.80 -4.73
N VAL A 24 -5.19 3.33 -5.47
CA VAL A 24 -5.11 4.69 -6.05
C VAL A 24 -5.06 5.73 -4.94
N HIS A 25 -5.91 5.64 -3.94
CA HIS A 25 -5.88 6.54 -2.78
C HIS A 25 -4.58 6.36 -1.99
N GLY A 26 -4.10 5.13 -1.83
CA GLY A 26 -2.83 4.83 -1.17
C GLY A 26 -1.64 5.50 -1.86
N LYS A 27 -1.64 5.57 -3.18
CA LYS A 27 -0.64 6.34 -3.94
C LYS A 27 -0.69 7.83 -3.61
N GLN A 28 -1.89 8.38 -3.46
CA GLN A 28 -2.07 9.77 -3.04
C GLN A 28 -1.55 9.99 -1.63
N VAL A 29 -1.85 9.08 -0.69
CA VAL A 29 -1.32 9.14 0.68
C VAL A 29 0.21 9.09 0.68
N TYR A 30 0.80 8.25 -0.15
CA TYR A 30 2.26 8.17 -0.35
C TYR A 30 2.84 9.54 -0.75
N THR A 31 2.22 10.19 -1.71
CA THR A 31 2.65 11.51 -2.20
C THR A 31 2.48 12.58 -1.12
N ASP A 32 1.32 12.63 -0.49
CA ASP A 32 0.99 13.64 0.54
C ASP A 32 1.84 13.49 1.80
N SER A 33 2.22 12.27 2.13
CA SER A 33 3.09 11.96 3.28
C SER A 33 4.58 12.17 2.98
N LYS A 34 4.92 12.60 1.76
CA LYS A 34 6.29 12.90 1.30
C LYS A 34 7.25 11.70 1.40
N CYS A 35 6.75 10.50 1.19
CA CYS A 35 7.57 9.28 1.22
C CYS A 35 8.69 9.33 0.16
N GLY A 36 8.48 10.01 -0.95
CA GLY A 36 9.45 10.20 -2.02
C GLY A 36 10.70 10.98 -1.64
N VAL A 37 10.71 11.67 -0.50
CA VAL A 37 11.92 12.33 0.01
C VAL A 37 13.00 11.31 0.36
N CYS A 38 12.60 10.13 0.82
CA CYS A 38 13.50 9.04 1.23
C CYS A 38 13.42 7.79 0.35
N HIS A 39 12.36 7.66 -0.44
CA HIS A 39 12.11 6.47 -1.25
C HIS A 39 11.88 6.81 -2.72
N SER A 40 12.04 5.81 -3.59
CA SER A 40 11.67 5.93 -4.99
C SER A 40 10.73 4.80 -5.42
N ILE A 41 9.87 5.12 -6.40
CA ILE A 41 9.03 4.16 -7.10
C ILE A 41 9.11 4.49 -8.59
N GLY A 42 9.43 3.49 -9.41
CA GLY A 42 9.60 3.71 -10.84
C GLY A 42 10.70 4.73 -11.21
N GLY A 43 11.70 4.89 -10.36
CA GLY A 43 12.76 5.87 -10.53
C GLY A 43 12.42 7.28 -10.08
N GLU A 44 11.19 7.54 -9.63
CA GLU A 44 10.77 8.84 -9.09
C GLU A 44 10.99 8.88 -7.58
N GLY A 45 11.65 9.93 -7.12
CA GLY A 45 11.98 10.15 -5.71
C GLY A 45 13.45 9.84 -5.40
N ASN A 46 13.73 9.51 -4.15
CA ASN A 46 15.09 9.22 -3.70
C ASN A 46 15.50 7.80 -4.05
N LYS A 47 16.39 7.66 -5.02
CA LYS A 47 16.84 6.37 -5.55
C LYS A 47 17.67 5.51 -4.58
N LYS A 48 18.04 6.05 -3.43
CA LYS A 48 18.72 5.29 -2.36
C LYS A 48 17.76 4.39 -1.58
N GLY A 49 16.46 4.62 -1.68
CA GLY A 49 15.43 3.85 -0.98
C GLY A 49 14.34 3.32 -1.91
N PRO A 50 14.66 2.47 -2.93
CA PRO A 50 13.65 1.98 -3.86
C PRO A 50 12.64 1.06 -3.19
N LEU A 51 11.36 1.28 -3.49
CA LEU A 51 10.24 0.46 -3.02
C LEU A 51 9.60 -0.37 -4.13
N ASP A 52 10.24 -0.46 -5.29
CA ASP A 52 9.66 -1.07 -6.50
C ASP A 52 9.23 -2.53 -6.33
N ASP A 53 9.78 -3.23 -5.36
CA ASP A 53 9.49 -4.65 -5.11
C ASP A 53 9.06 -4.94 -3.67
N VAL A 54 8.70 -3.92 -2.92
CA VAL A 54 8.37 -4.05 -1.50
C VAL A 54 7.19 -4.98 -1.25
N GLY A 55 6.21 -4.98 -2.16
CA GLY A 55 5.02 -5.85 -2.05
C GLY A 55 5.32 -7.33 -2.24
N ALA A 56 6.45 -7.68 -2.87
CA ALA A 56 6.91 -9.08 -2.99
C ALA A 56 7.80 -9.50 -1.82
N LYS A 57 8.45 -8.56 -1.16
CA LYS A 57 9.42 -8.83 -0.08
C LYS A 57 8.82 -8.80 1.31
N LEU A 58 7.80 -7.98 1.53
CA LEU A 58 7.18 -7.76 2.84
C LEU A 58 5.70 -8.12 2.82
N THR A 59 5.22 -8.65 3.94
CA THR A 59 3.79 -8.83 4.16
C THR A 59 3.09 -7.49 4.44
N ALA A 60 1.76 -7.46 4.35
CA ALA A 60 0.99 -6.28 4.74
C ALA A 60 1.27 -5.84 6.19
N ALA A 61 1.39 -6.80 7.11
CA ALA A 61 1.70 -6.54 8.51
C ALA A 61 3.09 -5.91 8.67
N ASP A 62 4.08 -6.38 7.92
CA ASP A 62 5.43 -5.82 7.94
C ASP A 62 5.47 -4.40 7.36
N ILE A 63 4.79 -4.18 6.25
CA ILE A 63 4.69 -2.85 5.63
C ILE A 63 4.05 -1.86 6.62
N ARG A 64 2.96 -2.26 7.26
CA ARG A 64 2.28 -1.45 8.28
C ARG A 64 3.23 -1.12 9.44
N ALA A 65 3.94 -2.11 9.94
CA ALA A 65 4.89 -1.93 11.05
C ALA A 65 6.01 -0.96 10.68
N TRP A 66 6.54 -1.01 9.45
CA TRP A 66 7.54 -0.06 8.97
C TRP A 66 7.02 1.38 8.91
N ILE A 67 5.73 1.57 8.66
CA ILE A 67 5.13 2.92 8.61
C ILE A 67 4.89 3.46 10.01
N VAL A 68 4.28 2.69 10.90
CA VAL A 68 3.87 3.16 12.24
C VAL A 68 4.91 2.96 13.32
N SER A 69 5.85 2.07 13.13
CA SER A 69 6.87 1.68 14.12
C SER A 69 8.27 1.59 13.49
N ALA A 70 8.59 2.51 12.59
CA ALA A 70 9.84 2.49 11.83
C ALA A 70 11.10 2.37 12.70
N PRO A 71 11.26 3.08 13.83
CA PRO A 71 12.44 2.91 14.68
C PRO A 71 12.62 1.48 15.20
N ASP A 72 11.54 0.82 15.61
CA ASP A 72 11.59 -0.57 16.10
C ASP A 72 11.93 -1.55 14.96
N MET A 73 11.34 -1.34 13.79
CA MET A 73 11.61 -2.17 12.61
C MET A 73 13.05 -1.98 12.11
N ALA A 74 13.56 -0.76 12.12
CA ALA A 74 14.94 -0.47 11.76
C ALA A 74 15.92 -1.15 12.71
N ALA A 75 15.63 -1.15 14.02
CA ALA A 75 16.44 -1.84 15.01
C ALA A 75 16.46 -3.36 14.78
N LYS A 76 15.29 -3.96 14.51
CA LYS A 76 15.19 -5.40 14.22
C LYS A 76 15.92 -5.79 12.93
N ALA A 77 15.85 -4.96 11.91
CA ALA A 77 16.51 -5.18 10.63
C ALA A 77 17.98 -4.75 10.62
N LYS A 78 18.46 -4.15 11.70
CA LYS A 78 19.80 -3.54 11.77
C LYS A 78 20.06 -2.55 10.63
N ALA A 79 19.01 -1.79 10.29
CA ALA A 79 19.09 -0.77 9.25
C ALA A 79 19.81 0.47 9.80
N ASP A 80 20.80 0.96 9.08
CA ASP A 80 21.67 2.07 9.49
C ASP A 80 21.56 3.29 8.56
N ARG A 81 20.56 3.30 7.67
CA ARG A 81 20.35 4.41 6.74
C ARG A 81 20.11 5.73 7.48
N LYS A 82 20.73 6.81 6.97
CA LYS A 82 20.62 8.18 7.53
C LYS A 82 19.98 9.14 6.51
N PRO A 83 19.05 9.99 6.93
CA PRO A 83 18.38 9.97 8.25
C PRO A 83 17.49 8.74 8.40
N PRO A 84 17.24 8.26 9.64
CA PRO A 84 16.37 7.10 9.85
C PRO A 84 14.91 7.44 9.50
N MET A 85 14.15 6.44 9.05
CA MET A 85 12.74 6.59 8.81
C MET A 85 11.99 6.91 10.10
N LYS A 86 11.16 7.95 10.07
CA LYS A 86 10.31 8.30 11.21
C LYS A 86 9.05 7.44 11.25
N ALA A 87 8.47 7.27 12.43
CA ALA A 87 7.16 6.65 12.58
C ALA A 87 6.04 7.63 12.17
N TYR A 88 5.10 7.15 11.37
CA TYR A 88 3.90 7.90 10.98
C TYR A 88 2.74 7.48 11.88
N THR A 89 2.58 8.14 13.01
CA THR A 89 1.56 7.80 14.01
C THR A 89 0.26 8.59 13.85
N ASP A 90 0.26 9.64 13.01
CA ASP A 90 -0.85 10.55 12.83
C ASP A 90 -1.71 10.26 11.60
N LEU A 91 -1.37 9.23 10.81
CA LEU A 91 -2.18 8.85 9.67
C LEU A 91 -3.53 8.30 10.13
N PRO A 92 -4.66 8.81 9.58
CA PRO A 92 -5.95 8.17 9.79
C PRO A 92 -5.89 6.69 9.40
N LYS A 93 -6.63 5.85 10.11
CA LYS A 93 -6.62 4.39 9.86
C LYS A 93 -6.89 4.04 8.41
N GLU A 94 -7.84 4.72 7.78
CA GLU A 94 -8.21 4.49 6.38
C GLU A 94 -7.07 4.84 5.42
N ASP A 95 -6.39 5.96 5.65
CA ASP A 95 -5.22 6.38 4.87
C ASP A 95 -4.07 5.37 5.02
N LEU A 96 -3.83 4.91 6.23
CA LEU A 96 -2.82 3.89 6.50
C LEU A 96 -3.14 2.57 5.79
N ASP A 97 -4.39 2.12 5.87
CA ASP A 97 -4.84 0.90 5.20
C ASP A 97 -4.65 0.99 3.67
N ASP A 98 -5.00 2.14 3.09
CA ASP A 98 -4.87 2.38 1.65
C ASP A 98 -3.40 2.49 1.21
N LEU A 99 -2.57 3.14 2.02
CA LEU A 99 -1.13 3.20 1.77
C LEU A 99 -0.51 1.80 1.78
N VAL A 100 -0.84 0.97 2.75
CA VAL A 100 -0.39 -0.44 2.80
C VAL A 100 -0.86 -1.20 1.56
N ALA A 101 -2.11 -1.03 1.16
CA ALA A 101 -2.67 -1.68 -0.03
C ALA A 101 -1.91 -1.26 -1.30
N TYR A 102 -1.58 0.02 -1.43
CA TYR A 102 -0.78 0.51 -2.54
C TYR A 102 0.62 -0.11 -2.58
N LEU A 103 1.32 -0.09 -1.46
CA LEU A 103 2.69 -0.64 -1.37
C LEU A 103 2.72 -2.15 -1.64
N GLN A 104 1.67 -2.89 -1.27
CA GLN A 104 1.53 -4.30 -1.61
C GLN A 104 1.45 -4.57 -3.11
N THR A 105 1.01 -3.61 -3.91
CA THR A 105 0.96 -3.74 -5.38
C THR A 105 2.33 -3.62 -6.04
N LEU A 106 3.34 -3.12 -5.33
CA LEU A 106 4.67 -2.87 -5.86
C LEU A 106 5.48 -4.17 -5.91
N LYS A 107 5.36 -4.85 -7.04
CA LYS A 107 6.06 -6.12 -7.32
C LYS A 107 6.73 -6.01 -8.67
N LYS A 108 8.03 -6.26 -8.72
CA LYS A 108 8.77 -6.39 -9.98
C LYS A 108 8.39 -7.69 -10.68
N LYS A 109 8.24 -7.57 -11.98
CA LYS A 109 8.05 -8.76 -12.83
C LYS A 109 9.36 -9.47 -13.08
#